data_71f744f7d60a841bb517b8d477da6a5c
#
_entry.id   71f744f7d60a841bb517b8d477da6a5c
#
_cell.length_a   1.000
_cell.length_b   1.000
_cell.length_c   1.000
_cell.angle_alpha   90.00
_cell.angle_beta   90.00
_cell.angle_gamma   90.00
#
_symmetry.space_group_name_H-M   'P 1'
#
loop_
_entity.id
_entity.type
_entity.pdbx_description
1 polymer ?
#
loop_
_entity_poly.entity_id
_entity_poly.type
_entity_poly.pdbx_seq_one_letter_code
_entity_poly.pdbx_strand_id
1 'polypeptide(L)'
;ARVNRTNQPTIEGGPGTLYGNTTSDEFNAESSGKLKYVRIEFAGYPLEPDKEINGLTFGGVGSGTEVEFVQVSFSNDDSYEWFGGTVNAKHLIAYKGWDDDFDTDFGYTGKLQFLLSVRDKNIADTSDSNGFESDNDGDGSSNTPLTKPVFSNVTLIGPFYGKVSDKTQAEVEAKTADAANGAKGGKFQAAMHLRRNTSLNVYNSVFTGWPYGLRATDKKGTANDGIAIKNVIFAGMWKNFYEDDKVSENFFNLAGSNTTLAT
;
A
#
# COMPACT_ATOMS: atom_id res chain seq x y z
N ALA A 1 17.94 -4.55 -7.69
CA ALA A 1 18.23 -4.42 -6.25
C ALA A 1 17.75 -5.63 -5.45
N ARG A 2 17.91 -5.62 -4.14
CA ARG A 2 17.64 -6.75 -3.24
C ARG A 2 16.15 -7.05 -3.09
N VAL A 3 15.81 -8.34 -3.03
CA VAL A 3 14.51 -8.88 -2.60
C VAL A 3 14.73 -9.92 -1.50
N ASN A 4 13.78 -10.11 -0.58
CA ASN A 4 13.89 -11.04 0.55
C ASN A 4 13.42 -12.47 0.23
N ARG A 5 13.59 -12.91 -1.01
CA ARG A 5 13.17 -14.24 -1.47
C ARG A 5 14.37 -15.17 -1.65
N THR A 6 14.16 -16.46 -1.47
CA THR A 6 15.18 -17.48 -1.71
C THR A 6 15.52 -17.62 -3.20
N ASN A 7 14.49 -17.56 -4.04
CA ASN A 7 14.63 -17.58 -5.49
C ASN A 7 14.13 -16.25 -6.06
N GLN A 8 14.65 -15.85 -7.23
CA GLN A 8 14.12 -14.68 -7.91
C GLN A 8 12.61 -14.87 -8.20
N PRO A 9 11.77 -13.94 -7.76
CA PRO A 9 10.34 -14.00 -8.10
C PRO A 9 10.09 -13.57 -9.55
N THR A 10 8.91 -13.88 -10.05
CA THR A 10 8.39 -13.37 -11.33
C THR A 10 7.51 -12.16 -11.09
N ILE A 11 7.48 -11.24 -12.05
CA ILE A 11 6.53 -10.10 -12.03
C ILE A 11 5.10 -10.68 -12.11
N GLU A 12 4.24 -10.20 -11.24
CA GLU A 12 2.82 -10.50 -11.22
C GLU A 12 2.15 -10.07 -12.53
N GLY A 13 1.22 -10.88 -13.02
CA GLY A 13 0.57 -10.62 -14.32
C GLY A 13 1.53 -10.56 -15.52
N GLY A 14 2.82 -10.79 -15.32
CA GLY A 14 3.83 -10.70 -16.36
C GLY A 14 4.14 -12.03 -17.05
N PRO A 15 4.91 -12.00 -18.13
CA PRO A 15 5.28 -13.19 -18.93
C PRO A 15 6.35 -14.07 -18.29
N GLY A 16 6.41 -14.16 -16.96
CA GLY A 16 7.40 -14.94 -16.22
C GLY A 16 8.78 -14.30 -16.13
N THR A 17 8.87 -12.99 -16.30
CA THR A 17 10.14 -12.27 -16.15
C THR A 17 10.61 -12.26 -14.70
N LEU A 18 11.80 -12.79 -14.46
CA LEU A 18 12.44 -12.79 -13.15
C LEU A 18 13.00 -11.40 -12.81
N TYR A 19 12.93 -11.03 -11.53
CA TYR A 19 13.47 -9.76 -11.06
C TYR A 19 14.21 -9.89 -9.72
N GLY A 20 14.92 -8.83 -9.36
CA GLY A 20 15.59 -8.67 -8.07
C GLY A 20 16.83 -9.52 -7.89
N ASN A 21 17.58 -9.23 -6.84
CA ASN A 21 18.74 -10.02 -6.39
C ASN A 21 18.40 -10.64 -5.03
N THR A 22 18.57 -11.95 -4.90
CA THR A 22 18.19 -12.70 -3.69
C THR A 22 19.36 -12.91 -2.73
N THR A 23 20.58 -12.58 -3.11
CA THR A 23 21.79 -12.97 -2.36
C THR A 23 22.66 -11.82 -1.88
N SER A 24 22.68 -10.68 -2.59
CA SER A 24 23.56 -9.56 -2.24
C SER A 24 22.89 -8.20 -2.41
N ASP A 25 23.47 -7.18 -1.77
CA ASP A 25 23.07 -5.77 -1.87
C ASP A 25 23.82 -5.00 -2.96
N GLU A 26 24.66 -5.69 -3.74
CA GLU A 26 25.53 -5.10 -4.76
C GLU A 26 24.79 -4.17 -5.73
N PHE A 27 23.57 -4.54 -6.11
CA PHE A 27 22.76 -3.80 -7.06
C PHE A 27 21.73 -2.87 -6.42
N ASN A 28 21.82 -2.60 -5.11
CA ASN A 28 20.85 -1.74 -4.45
C ASN A 28 20.89 -0.28 -4.91
N ALA A 29 22.01 0.16 -5.48
CA ALA A 29 22.19 1.50 -6.05
C ALA A 29 22.09 1.55 -7.59
N GLU A 30 21.68 0.46 -8.23
CA GLU A 30 21.54 0.43 -9.69
C GLU A 30 20.47 1.42 -10.18
N SER A 31 20.54 1.78 -11.47
CA SER A 31 19.59 2.68 -12.12
C SER A 31 18.92 2.00 -13.31
N SER A 32 17.60 1.88 -13.25
CA SER A 32 16.77 1.49 -14.40
C SER A 32 16.34 2.70 -15.25
N GLY A 33 16.88 3.89 -14.98
CA GLY A 33 16.59 5.11 -15.76
C GLY A 33 15.79 6.15 -15.00
N LYS A 34 14.95 6.90 -15.73
CA LYS A 34 14.18 8.02 -15.20
C LYS A 34 12.73 7.93 -15.65
N LEU A 35 11.81 8.05 -14.69
CA LEU A 35 10.37 8.11 -14.92
C LEU A 35 9.84 9.42 -14.31
N LYS A 36 9.61 10.43 -15.16
CA LYS A 36 9.16 11.76 -14.71
C LYS A 36 8.06 12.32 -15.59
N TYR A 37 7.09 12.97 -14.96
CA TYR A 37 5.95 13.62 -15.62
C TYR A 37 5.14 12.64 -16.48
N VAL A 38 4.83 11.48 -15.90
CA VAL A 38 4.12 10.39 -16.58
C VAL A 38 2.73 10.22 -15.97
N ARG A 39 1.75 9.98 -16.81
CA ARG A 39 0.42 9.49 -16.42
C ARG A 39 0.22 8.09 -16.98
N ILE A 40 -0.21 7.19 -16.12
CA ILE A 40 -0.62 5.82 -16.44
C ILE A 40 -2.12 5.76 -16.15
N GLU A 41 -2.91 5.37 -17.13
CA GLU A 41 -4.36 5.38 -16.98
C GLU A 41 -4.96 4.07 -17.49
N PHE A 42 -5.95 3.54 -16.71
CA PHE A 42 -6.71 2.34 -17.06
C PHE A 42 -5.84 1.09 -17.23
N ALA A 43 -4.75 0.98 -16.45
CA ALA A 43 -3.98 -0.24 -16.32
C ALA A 43 -4.73 -1.26 -15.43
N GLY A 44 -4.12 -2.41 -15.16
CA GLY A 44 -4.70 -3.41 -14.26
C GLY A 44 -5.59 -4.42 -14.96
N TYR A 45 -5.24 -4.82 -16.20
CA TYR A 45 -6.01 -5.85 -16.89
C TYR A 45 -5.75 -7.23 -16.25
N PRO A 46 -6.80 -7.95 -15.82
CA PRO A 46 -6.65 -9.30 -15.29
C PRO A 46 -6.24 -10.27 -16.42
N LEU A 47 -5.03 -10.76 -16.37
CA LEU A 47 -4.53 -11.76 -17.34
C LEU A 47 -5.01 -13.16 -17.01
N GLU A 48 -5.10 -13.49 -15.74
CA GLU A 48 -5.64 -14.72 -15.17
C GLU A 48 -6.36 -14.38 -13.87
N PRO A 49 -7.22 -15.24 -13.32
CA PRO A 49 -7.78 -15.05 -11.99
C PRO A 49 -6.65 -14.88 -10.95
N ASP A 50 -6.74 -13.88 -10.11
CA ASP A 50 -5.76 -13.52 -9.07
C ASP A 50 -4.34 -13.24 -9.62
N LYS A 51 -4.25 -12.73 -10.86
CA LYS A 51 -3.01 -12.29 -11.51
C LYS A 51 -3.28 -11.06 -12.37
N GLU A 52 -3.49 -9.99 -11.73
CA GLU A 52 -3.69 -8.68 -12.32
C GLU A 52 -2.35 -8.00 -12.60
N ILE A 53 -2.36 -7.00 -13.46
CA ILE A 53 -1.22 -6.10 -13.66
C ILE A 53 -1.52 -4.81 -12.90
N ASN A 54 -0.66 -4.42 -11.99
CA ASN A 54 -0.76 -3.15 -11.29
C ASN A 54 -0.67 -1.94 -12.22
N GLY A 55 -1.04 -0.78 -11.71
CA GLY A 55 -0.83 0.48 -12.42
C GLY A 55 0.64 0.73 -12.73
N LEU A 56 1.49 0.64 -11.71
CA LEU A 56 2.95 0.73 -11.85
C LEU A 56 3.63 -0.21 -10.86
N THR A 57 4.28 -1.24 -11.38
CA THR A 57 5.01 -2.24 -10.61
C THR A 57 6.52 -1.98 -10.62
N PHE A 58 7.17 -2.05 -9.46
CA PHE A 58 8.62 -1.98 -9.29
C PHE A 58 9.18 -3.31 -8.81
N GLY A 59 9.76 -4.10 -9.69
CA GLY A 59 10.38 -5.38 -9.35
C GLY A 59 11.86 -5.25 -8.98
N GLY A 60 12.21 -5.13 -7.70
CA GLY A 60 13.59 -5.06 -7.24
C GLY A 60 14.39 -3.87 -7.81
N VAL A 61 13.78 -2.72 -7.97
CA VAL A 61 14.40 -1.53 -8.58
C VAL A 61 15.32 -0.82 -7.60
N GLY A 62 16.50 -0.40 -8.06
CA GLY A 62 17.53 0.23 -7.24
C GLY A 62 17.40 1.74 -7.05
N SER A 63 18.07 2.26 -6.03
CA SER A 63 17.96 3.66 -5.59
C SER A 63 18.57 4.68 -6.55
N GLY A 64 19.31 4.25 -7.55
CA GLY A 64 19.81 5.12 -8.63
C GLY A 64 18.74 5.49 -9.67
N THR A 65 17.57 4.81 -9.63
CA THR A 65 16.44 5.11 -10.50
C THR A 65 15.71 6.36 -10.01
N GLU A 66 15.40 7.28 -10.93
CA GLU A 66 14.67 8.51 -10.61
C GLU A 66 13.17 8.35 -10.93
N VAL A 67 12.31 8.52 -9.92
CA VAL A 67 10.85 8.44 -10.05
C VAL A 67 10.21 9.66 -9.42
N GLU A 68 9.67 10.57 -10.24
CA GLU A 68 9.03 11.80 -9.77
C GLU A 68 7.88 12.24 -10.68
N PHE A 69 6.85 12.84 -10.06
CA PHE A 69 5.69 13.38 -10.79
C PHE A 69 5.03 12.32 -11.66
N VAL A 70 4.66 11.20 -11.04
CA VAL A 70 3.92 10.12 -11.70
C VAL A 70 2.52 10.07 -11.14
N GLN A 71 1.54 9.97 -12.01
CA GLN A 71 0.14 9.75 -11.68
C GLN A 71 -0.33 8.43 -12.26
N VAL A 72 -0.91 7.59 -11.41
CA VAL A 72 -1.68 6.40 -11.81
C VAL A 72 -3.15 6.69 -11.58
N SER A 73 -3.98 6.47 -12.60
CA SER A 73 -5.42 6.72 -12.55
C SER A 73 -6.20 5.54 -13.05
N PHE A 74 -7.24 5.17 -12.31
CA PHE A 74 -8.19 4.13 -12.72
C PHE A 74 -7.49 2.79 -12.99
N SER A 75 -6.50 2.43 -12.18
CA SER A 75 -5.94 1.07 -12.21
C SER A 75 -7.01 0.08 -11.76
N ASN A 76 -7.11 -1.07 -12.40
CA ASN A 76 -8.04 -2.14 -11.98
C ASN A 76 -7.44 -3.08 -10.92
N ASP A 77 -6.27 -2.75 -10.46
CA ASP A 77 -5.52 -3.38 -9.38
C ASP A 77 -4.79 -2.27 -8.63
N ASP A 78 -3.71 -2.58 -7.91
CA ASP A 78 -2.94 -1.57 -7.20
C ASP A 78 -2.54 -0.40 -8.07
N SER A 79 -2.54 0.79 -7.49
CA SER A 79 -2.03 1.96 -8.20
C SER A 79 -0.51 1.88 -8.31
N TYR A 80 0.17 1.58 -7.22
CA TYR A 80 1.63 1.41 -7.15
C TYR A 80 1.96 0.22 -6.29
N GLU A 81 2.84 -0.66 -6.79
CA GLU A 81 3.33 -1.78 -6.00
C GLU A 81 4.85 -1.94 -6.11
N TRP A 82 5.50 -2.15 -4.96
CA TRP A 82 6.94 -2.35 -4.82
C TRP A 82 7.27 -3.73 -4.29
N PHE A 83 7.75 -4.60 -5.17
CA PHE A 83 8.27 -5.91 -4.82
C PHE A 83 9.77 -5.85 -4.55
N GLY A 84 10.16 -5.51 -3.32
CA GLY A 84 11.56 -5.36 -2.94
C GLY A 84 12.24 -4.15 -3.56
N GLY A 85 13.55 -4.11 -3.46
CA GLY A 85 14.38 -3.02 -3.99
C GLY A 85 14.51 -1.82 -3.06
N THR A 86 15.10 -0.75 -3.59
CA THR A 86 15.52 0.43 -2.83
C THR A 86 15.18 1.75 -3.52
N VAL A 87 14.41 1.72 -4.61
CA VAL A 87 14.05 2.92 -5.37
C VAL A 87 13.33 3.94 -4.49
N ASN A 88 13.69 5.22 -4.64
CA ASN A 88 12.99 6.31 -3.99
C ASN A 88 12.07 7.00 -4.99
N ALA A 89 10.93 7.53 -4.51
CA ALA A 89 10.00 8.27 -5.36
C ALA A 89 9.41 9.49 -4.64
N LYS A 90 9.01 10.48 -5.44
CA LYS A 90 8.35 11.70 -4.95
C LYS A 90 7.24 12.15 -5.89
N HIS A 91 6.27 12.87 -5.29
CA HIS A 91 5.18 13.49 -6.05
C HIS A 91 4.40 12.44 -6.85
N LEU A 92 3.92 11.40 -6.15
CA LEU A 92 3.08 10.36 -6.72
C LEU A 92 1.60 10.65 -6.44
N ILE A 93 0.75 10.35 -7.41
CA ILE A 93 -0.70 10.45 -7.27
C ILE A 93 -1.34 9.10 -7.63
N ALA A 94 -2.06 8.50 -6.68
CA ALA A 94 -2.96 7.37 -6.89
C ALA A 94 -4.39 7.93 -7.00
N TYR A 95 -5.02 7.80 -8.15
CA TYR A 95 -6.32 8.39 -8.41
C TYR A 95 -7.35 7.36 -8.82
N LYS A 96 -8.25 7.03 -7.90
CA LYS A 96 -9.40 6.15 -8.13
C LYS A 96 -9.00 4.77 -8.66
N GLY A 97 -7.95 4.18 -8.09
CA GLY A 97 -7.60 2.78 -8.29
C GLY A 97 -8.63 1.84 -7.67
N TRP A 98 -8.55 0.57 -8.00
CA TRP A 98 -9.47 -0.47 -7.53
C TRP A 98 -9.00 -1.07 -6.23
N ASP A 99 -7.79 -1.65 -6.20
CA ASP A 99 -7.22 -2.26 -5.01
C ASP A 99 -6.41 -1.24 -4.22
N ASP A 100 -5.22 -1.51 -3.79
CA ASP A 100 -4.48 -0.64 -2.91
C ASP A 100 -3.86 0.58 -3.62
N ASP A 101 -3.69 1.68 -2.88
CA ASP A 101 -3.08 2.86 -3.48
C ASP A 101 -1.56 2.73 -3.53
N PHE A 102 -0.96 2.20 -2.44
CA PHE A 102 0.48 2.02 -2.29
C PHE A 102 0.76 0.69 -1.57
N ASP A 103 1.13 -0.35 -2.30
CA ASP A 103 1.51 -1.63 -1.75
C ASP A 103 3.02 -1.85 -1.74
N THR A 104 3.52 -2.49 -0.69
CA THR A 104 4.96 -2.77 -0.52
C THR A 104 5.19 -4.17 0.03
N ASP A 105 6.05 -4.93 -0.65
CA ASP A 105 6.34 -6.32 -0.32
C ASP A 105 7.82 -6.69 -0.59
N PHE A 106 8.18 -7.90 -0.30
CA PHE A 106 9.43 -8.60 -0.63
C PHE A 106 10.72 -7.86 -0.25
N GLY A 107 10.69 -7.13 0.88
CA GLY A 107 11.88 -6.47 1.41
C GLY A 107 12.14 -5.08 0.80
N TYR A 108 11.14 -4.40 0.32
CA TYR A 108 11.27 -3.02 -0.15
C TYR A 108 11.71 -2.07 0.97
N THR A 109 12.72 -1.22 0.70
CA THR A 109 13.30 -0.30 1.70
C THR A 109 13.45 1.15 1.20
N GLY A 110 12.78 1.52 0.13
CA GLY A 110 12.86 2.87 -0.44
C GLY A 110 12.21 3.95 0.43
N LYS A 111 12.40 5.20 0.03
CA LYS A 111 11.84 6.40 0.67
C LYS A 111 10.91 7.11 -0.29
N LEU A 112 9.70 7.38 0.19
CA LEU A 112 8.60 7.91 -0.61
C LEU A 112 8.08 9.19 0.04
N GLN A 113 7.94 10.28 -0.73
CA GLN A 113 7.56 11.58 -0.17
C GLN A 113 6.65 12.37 -1.10
N PHE A 114 5.71 13.11 -0.50
CA PHE A 114 4.73 13.94 -1.20
C PHE A 114 3.80 13.09 -2.09
N LEU A 115 3.06 12.19 -1.45
CA LEU A 115 2.11 11.32 -2.12
C LEU A 115 0.67 11.77 -1.85
N LEU A 116 -0.18 11.61 -2.84
CA LEU A 116 -1.61 11.86 -2.74
C LEU A 116 -2.38 10.64 -3.24
N SER A 117 -3.34 10.18 -2.46
CA SER A 117 -4.37 9.24 -2.91
C SER A 117 -5.75 9.87 -2.81
N VAL A 118 -6.58 9.61 -3.81
CA VAL A 118 -8.00 9.99 -3.83
C VAL A 118 -8.82 8.79 -4.32
N ARG A 119 -9.66 8.24 -3.44
CA ARG A 119 -10.51 7.08 -3.76
C ARG A 119 -11.84 7.50 -4.39
N ASP A 120 -12.42 6.62 -5.20
CA ASP A 120 -13.82 6.70 -5.58
C ASP A 120 -14.66 5.82 -4.66
N LYS A 121 -15.73 6.37 -4.08
CA LYS A 121 -16.59 5.65 -3.12
C LYS A 121 -17.30 4.42 -3.68
N ASN A 122 -17.32 4.26 -4.99
CA ASN A 122 -18.05 3.18 -5.65
C ASN A 122 -17.11 2.07 -6.18
N ILE A 123 -15.81 2.21 -5.97
CA ILE A 123 -14.81 1.33 -6.59
C ILE A 123 -13.89 0.77 -5.51
N ALA A 124 -14.03 -0.52 -5.23
CA ALA A 124 -13.11 -1.29 -4.40
C ALA A 124 -12.98 -2.70 -4.97
N ASP A 125 -11.80 -3.28 -4.86
CA ASP A 125 -11.54 -4.63 -5.35
C ASP A 125 -12.09 -5.73 -4.42
N THR A 126 -12.25 -6.91 -4.99
CA THR A 126 -12.79 -8.10 -4.28
C THR A 126 -11.88 -8.58 -3.15
N SER A 127 -10.58 -8.25 -3.20
CA SER A 127 -9.57 -8.52 -2.17
C SER A 127 -9.69 -7.60 -0.95
N ASP A 128 -10.46 -6.52 -1.07
CA ASP A 128 -10.68 -5.46 -0.08
C ASP A 128 -9.58 -4.39 -0.04
N SER A 129 -9.91 -3.19 -0.47
CA SER A 129 -8.98 -2.10 -0.80
C SER A 129 -8.51 -1.26 0.39
N ASN A 130 -7.24 -0.87 0.37
CA ASN A 130 -6.60 -0.03 1.37
C ASN A 130 -5.92 1.21 0.77
N GLY A 131 -5.47 2.13 1.63
CA GLY A 131 -4.59 3.22 1.24
C GLY A 131 -3.13 2.76 1.17
N PHE A 132 -2.67 2.10 2.23
CA PHE A 132 -1.44 1.31 2.25
C PHE A 132 -1.79 -0.14 2.52
N GLU A 133 -1.20 -1.05 1.76
CA GLU A 133 -0.99 -2.41 2.18
C GLU A 133 0.51 -2.65 2.32
N SER A 134 0.94 -3.45 3.30
CA SER A 134 2.36 -3.77 3.44
C SER A 134 2.58 -5.11 4.08
N ASP A 135 3.39 -5.93 3.42
CA ASP A 135 3.82 -7.26 3.84
C ASP A 135 5.34 -7.35 3.89
N ASN A 136 5.89 -8.21 4.73
CA ASN A 136 7.29 -8.62 4.54
C ASN A 136 7.41 -9.60 3.37
N ASP A 137 6.50 -10.54 3.33
CA ASP A 137 6.24 -11.47 2.23
C ASP A 137 4.90 -12.19 2.48
N GLY A 138 4.39 -12.86 1.45
CA GLY A 138 3.11 -13.56 1.51
C GLY A 138 2.98 -14.63 2.61
N ASP A 139 4.07 -15.02 3.27
CA ASP A 139 4.09 -16.00 4.37
C ASP A 139 4.26 -15.34 5.76
N GLY A 140 4.52 -14.02 5.81
CA GLY A 140 4.81 -13.31 7.06
C GLY A 140 6.12 -13.74 7.70
N SER A 141 7.09 -14.13 6.88
CA SER A 141 8.38 -14.63 7.35
C SER A 141 9.25 -13.51 7.94
N SER A 142 10.37 -13.89 8.53
CA SER A 142 11.43 -12.96 8.96
C SER A 142 12.59 -12.88 7.94
N ASN A 143 12.33 -13.20 6.68
CA ASN A 143 13.30 -13.05 5.61
C ASN A 143 13.80 -11.62 5.51
N THR A 144 15.07 -11.46 5.18
CA THR A 144 15.72 -10.15 5.08
C THR A 144 16.17 -9.83 3.65
N PRO A 145 16.17 -8.52 3.29
CA PRO A 145 15.79 -7.36 4.09
C PRO A 145 14.32 -7.40 4.48
N LEU A 146 13.97 -6.89 5.66
CA LEU A 146 12.56 -6.69 5.98
C LEU A 146 11.98 -5.59 5.09
N THR A 147 10.72 -5.73 4.71
CA THR A 147 9.97 -4.64 4.06
C THR A 147 9.89 -3.48 5.05
N LYS A 148 10.65 -2.43 4.78
CA LYS A 148 10.82 -1.28 5.67
C LYS A 148 10.86 0.05 4.91
N PRO A 149 9.88 0.33 4.08
CA PRO A 149 9.82 1.62 3.40
C PRO A 149 9.60 2.76 4.41
N VAL A 150 9.95 3.98 3.97
CA VAL A 150 9.69 5.20 4.72
C VAL A 150 8.81 6.11 3.88
N PHE A 151 7.59 6.34 4.33
CA PHE A 151 6.67 7.29 3.74
C PHE A 151 6.63 8.59 4.55
N SER A 152 6.59 9.72 3.87
CA SER A 152 6.46 11.03 4.53
C SER A 152 5.65 12.01 3.68
N ASN A 153 4.89 12.87 4.34
CA ASN A 153 4.05 13.87 3.66
C ASN A 153 3.06 13.22 2.69
N VAL A 154 2.31 12.24 3.19
CA VAL A 154 1.28 11.52 2.43
C VAL A 154 -0.10 12.04 2.82
N THR A 155 -0.95 12.24 1.84
CA THR A 155 -2.37 12.53 2.04
C THR A 155 -3.19 11.39 1.42
N LEU A 156 -3.97 10.68 2.23
CA LEU A 156 -4.92 9.66 1.77
C LEU A 156 -6.34 10.19 1.97
N ILE A 157 -7.06 10.37 0.87
CA ILE A 157 -8.48 10.73 0.87
C ILE A 157 -9.28 9.49 0.52
N GLY A 158 -9.86 8.89 1.55
CA GLY A 158 -10.63 7.66 1.46
C GLY A 158 -11.99 7.82 0.77
N PRO A 159 -12.77 6.74 0.70
CA PRO A 159 -14.02 6.71 -0.08
C PRO A 159 -15.17 7.50 0.54
N PHE A 160 -15.10 7.83 1.82
CA PHE A 160 -16.18 8.49 2.52
C PHE A 160 -15.92 9.98 2.69
N TYR A 161 -16.75 10.81 2.07
CA TYR A 161 -16.73 12.26 2.23
C TYR A 161 -17.72 12.68 3.30
N GLY A 162 -17.29 13.46 4.29
CA GLY A 162 -18.12 13.95 5.36
C GLY A 162 -18.07 13.08 6.63
N LYS A 163 -19.16 13.03 7.40
CA LYS A 163 -19.20 12.33 8.69
C LYS A 163 -19.32 10.82 8.52
N VAL A 164 -18.21 10.12 8.59
CA VAL A 164 -18.17 8.65 8.57
C VAL A 164 -18.58 8.06 9.91
N SER A 165 -18.33 8.76 11.01
CA SER A 165 -18.70 8.35 12.37
C SER A 165 -20.21 8.10 12.58
N ASP A 166 -21.05 8.72 11.77
CA ASP A 166 -22.50 8.56 11.86
C ASP A 166 -23.02 7.31 11.11
N LYS A 167 -22.13 6.59 10.41
CA LYS A 167 -22.49 5.39 9.65
C LYS A 167 -22.50 4.14 10.52
N THR A 168 -23.33 3.18 10.14
CA THR A 168 -23.30 1.84 10.71
C THR A 168 -22.15 1.02 10.13
N GLN A 169 -21.77 -0.07 10.80
CA GLN A 169 -20.78 -1.01 10.29
C GLN A 169 -21.18 -1.56 8.89
N ALA A 170 -22.45 -1.91 8.74
CA ALA A 170 -22.95 -2.44 7.47
C ALA A 170 -22.82 -1.44 6.31
N GLU A 171 -22.89 -0.13 6.58
CA GLU A 171 -22.72 0.90 5.56
C GLU A 171 -21.24 1.13 5.18
N VAL A 172 -20.32 1.06 6.16
CA VAL A 172 -18.89 1.28 5.88
C VAL A 172 -18.21 0.06 5.31
N GLU A 173 -18.73 -1.14 5.59
CA GLU A 173 -18.24 -2.42 5.07
C GLU A 173 -19.09 -2.96 3.90
N ALA A 174 -19.99 -2.14 3.37
CA ALA A 174 -20.77 -2.51 2.21
C ALA A 174 -19.85 -2.72 0.98
N LYS A 175 -20.09 -3.81 0.26
CA LYS A 175 -19.41 -4.02 -1.01
C LYS A 175 -19.85 -2.98 -2.03
N THR A 176 -18.90 -2.51 -2.83
CA THR A 176 -19.20 -1.73 -4.04
C THR A 176 -19.92 -2.62 -5.07
N ALA A 177 -20.61 -2.00 -6.01
CA ALA A 177 -21.21 -2.74 -7.11
C ALA A 177 -20.12 -3.30 -8.04
N ASP A 178 -20.43 -4.40 -8.73
CA ASP A 178 -19.55 -4.90 -9.78
C ASP A 178 -19.35 -3.84 -10.86
N ALA A 179 -18.14 -3.73 -11.37
CA ALA A 179 -17.85 -2.75 -12.38
C ALA A 179 -18.21 -3.18 -13.79
N ALA A 180 -18.36 -2.21 -14.67
CA ALA A 180 -18.71 -2.44 -16.07
C ALA A 180 -17.68 -3.27 -16.87
N ASN A 181 -16.44 -3.34 -16.39
CA ASN A 181 -15.36 -4.15 -17.00
C ASN A 181 -15.32 -5.61 -16.51
N GLY A 182 -16.29 -6.02 -15.67
CA GLY A 182 -16.40 -7.38 -15.14
C GLY A 182 -15.65 -7.65 -13.85
N ALA A 183 -14.95 -6.66 -13.29
CA ALA A 183 -14.38 -6.79 -11.96
C ALA A 183 -15.48 -6.77 -10.89
N LYS A 184 -15.30 -7.57 -9.84
CA LYS A 184 -16.30 -7.72 -8.77
C LYS A 184 -16.00 -6.71 -7.67
N GLY A 185 -17.06 -6.09 -7.16
CA GLY A 185 -16.95 -5.15 -6.07
C GLY A 185 -16.52 -5.80 -4.76
N GLY A 186 -15.62 -5.13 -4.05
CA GLY A 186 -15.15 -5.46 -2.72
C GLY A 186 -15.49 -4.39 -1.70
N LYS A 187 -14.78 -4.39 -0.58
CA LYS A 187 -14.96 -3.43 0.51
C LYS A 187 -13.75 -2.51 0.62
N PHE A 188 -13.98 -1.32 1.12
CA PHE A 188 -12.89 -0.53 1.67
C PHE A 188 -12.56 -1.01 3.08
N GLN A 189 -11.27 -1.18 3.39
CA GLN A 189 -10.85 -1.61 4.73
C GLN A 189 -10.22 -0.45 5.52
N ALA A 190 -8.96 -0.14 5.30
CA ALA A 190 -8.21 0.76 6.15
C ALA A 190 -7.37 1.77 5.36
N ALA A 191 -7.11 2.93 5.97
CA ALA A 191 -6.09 3.81 5.44
C ALA A 191 -4.70 3.14 5.46
N MET A 192 -4.45 2.28 6.46
CA MET A 192 -3.21 1.49 6.58
C MET A 192 -3.54 0.05 6.98
N HIS A 193 -3.23 -0.92 6.14
CA HIS A 193 -3.24 -2.34 6.46
C HIS A 193 -1.80 -2.85 6.51
N LEU A 194 -1.27 -2.99 7.71
CA LEU A 194 0.09 -3.45 8.00
C LEU A 194 0.06 -4.85 8.57
N ARG A 195 0.71 -5.80 7.91
CA ARG A 195 0.56 -7.21 8.22
C ARG A 195 1.85 -8.00 7.97
N ARG A 196 1.83 -9.28 8.28
CA ARG A 196 2.84 -10.25 7.82
C ARG A 196 4.29 -9.80 8.02
N ASN A 197 4.58 -9.30 9.23
CA ASN A 197 5.93 -8.90 9.64
C ASN A 197 6.54 -7.69 8.88
N THR A 198 5.74 -6.85 8.23
CA THR A 198 6.24 -5.58 7.66
C THR A 198 6.79 -4.65 8.74
N SER A 199 7.76 -3.82 8.38
CA SER A 199 8.33 -2.75 9.21
C SER A 199 8.10 -1.36 8.61
N LEU A 200 7.05 -1.15 7.82
CA LEU A 200 6.71 0.12 7.17
C LEU A 200 6.69 1.27 8.18
N ASN A 201 7.25 2.42 7.78
CA ASN A 201 7.27 3.64 8.58
C ASN A 201 6.56 4.78 7.86
N VAL A 202 5.75 5.56 8.59
CA VAL A 202 5.06 6.73 8.06
C VAL A 202 5.22 7.93 8.96
N TYR A 203 5.44 9.10 8.35
CA TYR A 203 5.69 10.36 9.04
C TYR A 203 4.91 11.51 8.40
N ASN A 204 4.54 12.52 9.21
CA ASN A 204 4.05 13.82 8.74
C ASN A 204 2.91 13.71 7.72
N SER A 205 1.90 12.90 7.98
CA SER A 205 0.88 12.51 7.00
C SER A 205 -0.53 12.73 7.51
N VAL A 206 -1.49 12.81 6.59
CA VAL A 206 -2.92 12.98 6.89
C VAL A 206 -3.72 11.94 6.14
N PHE A 207 -4.52 11.17 6.87
CA PHE A 207 -5.43 10.17 6.31
C PHE A 207 -6.85 10.50 6.75
N THR A 208 -7.78 10.48 5.81
CA THR A 208 -9.17 10.87 6.10
C THR A 208 -10.17 10.03 5.33
N GLY A 209 -11.36 9.84 5.93
CA GLY A 209 -12.51 9.27 5.24
C GLY A 209 -12.43 7.78 4.93
N TRP A 210 -11.74 6.98 5.73
CA TRP A 210 -11.67 5.52 5.61
C TRP A 210 -12.57 4.83 6.65
N PRO A 211 -12.99 3.57 6.41
CA PRO A 211 -13.63 2.76 7.45
C PRO A 211 -12.78 2.69 8.71
N TYR A 212 -11.52 2.28 8.55
CA TYR A 212 -10.56 2.19 9.64
C TYR A 212 -9.29 3.01 9.34
N GLY A 213 -8.69 3.58 10.38
CA GLY A 213 -7.40 4.27 10.26
C GLY A 213 -6.25 3.28 10.13
N LEU A 214 -6.15 2.33 11.06
CA LEU A 214 -5.13 1.30 11.08
C LEU A 214 -5.73 -0.09 11.29
N ARG A 215 -5.28 -1.04 10.48
CA ARG A 215 -5.37 -2.47 10.69
C ARG A 215 -3.94 -3.03 10.68
N ALA A 216 -3.49 -3.66 11.78
CA ALA A 216 -2.10 -4.08 11.95
C ALA A 216 -1.90 -5.61 11.98
N THR A 217 -2.86 -6.37 11.52
CA THR A 217 -2.81 -7.84 11.48
C THR A 217 -3.65 -8.45 10.36
N ASP A 218 -3.30 -9.67 10.00
CA ASP A 218 -4.13 -10.54 9.17
C ASP A 218 -4.01 -12.01 9.62
N LYS A 219 -4.50 -12.95 8.81
CA LYS A 219 -4.47 -14.39 9.11
C LYS A 219 -3.04 -14.98 9.27
N LYS A 220 -2.04 -14.33 8.66
CA LYS A 220 -0.64 -14.78 8.66
C LYS A 220 0.25 -13.99 9.62
N GLY A 221 -0.30 -13.02 10.31
CA GLY A 221 0.42 -12.33 11.39
C GLY A 221 0.37 -10.82 11.37
N THR A 222 0.84 -10.28 12.47
CA THR A 222 0.91 -8.84 12.75
C THR A 222 2.13 -8.22 12.06
N ALA A 223 2.11 -6.91 11.86
CA ALA A 223 3.28 -6.13 11.49
C ALA A 223 4.40 -6.25 12.54
N ASN A 224 5.63 -5.94 12.15
CA ASN A 224 6.80 -5.99 13.02
C ASN A 224 6.80 -4.81 14.01
N ASP A 225 7.28 -5.05 15.24
CA ASP A 225 7.39 -4.01 16.28
C ASP A 225 8.30 -2.84 15.91
N GLY A 226 9.11 -2.97 14.86
CA GLY A 226 10.03 -1.94 14.37
C GLY A 226 9.39 -0.84 13.54
N ILE A 227 8.07 -0.80 13.38
CA ILE A 227 7.40 0.28 12.64
C ILE A 227 7.37 1.58 13.43
N ALA A 228 7.22 2.69 12.69
CA ALA A 228 6.97 4.00 13.28
C ALA A 228 5.82 4.72 12.55
N ILE A 229 4.84 5.19 13.32
CA ILE A 229 3.74 6.05 12.87
C ILE A 229 3.83 7.35 13.66
N LYS A 230 4.40 8.41 13.08
CA LYS A 230 4.71 9.65 13.83
C LYS A 230 4.24 10.89 13.09
N ASN A 231 3.67 11.83 13.86
CA ASN A 231 3.11 13.06 13.31
C ASN A 231 2.08 12.77 12.20
N VAL A 232 1.20 11.80 12.43
CA VAL A 232 0.14 11.41 11.50
C VAL A 232 -1.21 11.85 12.06
N ILE A 233 -2.09 12.30 11.21
CA ILE A 233 -3.47 12.66 11.55
C ILE A 233 -4.40 11.61 10.93
N PHE A 234 -5.14 10.91 11.75
CA PHE A 234 -6.32 10.15 11.34
C PHE A 234 -7.56 11.02 11.58
N ALA A 235 -8.25 11.44 10.53
CA ALA A 235 -9.38 12.34 10.61
C ALA A 235 -10.62 11.79 9.89
N GLY A 236 -11.78 11.92 10.52
CA GLY A 236 -13.03 11.48 9.89
C GLY A 236 -13.04 10.01 9.49
N MET A 237 -12.43 9.14 10.27
CA MET A 237 -12.53 7.69 10.16
C MET A 237 -13.85 7.22 10.78
N TRP A 238 -14.39 6.09 10.34
CA TRP A 238 -15.46 5.44 11.09
C TRP A 238 -14.94 4.97 12.44
N LYS A 239 -13.81 4.25 12.44
CA LYS A 239 -13.02 3.93 13.65
C LYS A 239 -11.53 4.12 13.36
N ASN A 240 -10.79 4.58 14.36
CA ASN A 240 -9.35 4.76 14.20
C ASN A 240 -8.60 3.42 14.09
N PHE A 241 -9.12 2.36 14.70
CA PHE A 241 -8.51 1.03 14.71
C PHE A 241 -9.50 -0.03 14.28
N TYR A 242 -9.02 -1.04 13.55
CA TYR A 242 -9.79 -2.24 13.27
C TYR A 242 -10.05 -3.02 14.56
N GLU A 243 -11.27 -3.54 14.71
CA GLU A 243 -11.67 -4.31 15.88
C GLU A 243 -11.18 -5.75 15.79
N ASP A 244 -9.99 -6.00 16.32
CA ASP A 244 -9.30 -7.29 16.37
C ASP A 244 -8.77 -7.55 17.78
N ASP A 245 -9.64 -7.60 18.78
CA ASP A 245 -9.28 -7.75 20.20
C ASP A 245 -8.25 -6.71 20.68
N LYS A 246 -8.31 -5.49 20.12
CA LYS A 246 -7.38 -4.37 20.38
C LYS A 246 -5.94 -4.57 19.86
N VAL A 247 -5.70 -5.52 18.99
CA VAL A 247 -4.35 -5.74 18.43
C VAL A 247 -3.87 -4.49 17.72
N SER A 248 -4.68 -3.93 16.82
CA SER A 248 -4.32 -2.73 16.06
C SER A 248 -4.13 -1.51 16.95
N GLU A 249 -4.98 -1.30 17.98
CA GLU A 249 -4.83 -0.22 18.95
C GLU A 249 -3.54 -0.37 19.76
N ASN A 250 -3.27 -1.57 20.30
CA ASN A 250 -2.07 -1.86 21.05
C ASN A 250 -0.81 -1.68 20.22
N PHE A 251 -0.84 -2.14 18.97
CA PHE A 251 0.26 -1.99 18.03
C PHE A 251 0.53 -0.50 17.72
N PHE A 252 -0.50 0.29 17.51
CA PHE A 252 -0.40 1.74 17.32
C PHE A 252 0.25 2.43 18.52
N ASN A 253 -0.13 2.05 19.74
CA ASN A 253 0.45 2.61 20.97
C ASN A 253 1.95 2.31 21.12
N LEU A 254 2.42 1.18 20.59
CA LEU A 254 3.85 0.83 20.56
C LEU A 254 4.60 1.61 19.47
N ALA A 255 4.03 1.75 18.30
CA ALA A 255 4.65 2.33 17.11
C ALA A 255 4.49 3.85 17.01
N GLY A 256 3.39 4.37 17.55
CA GLY A 256 2.97 5.75 17.37
C GLY A 256 3.42 6.68 18.48
N SER A 257 3.86 7.84 18.09
CA SER A 257 3.99 8.99 18.97
C SER A 257 3.62 10.25 18.20
N ASN A 258 3.06 11.24 18.87
CA ASN A 258 2.61 12.50 18.28
C ASN A 258 1.58 12.33 17.14
N THR A 259 0.73 11.31 17.23
CA THR A 259 -0.32 11.09 16.25
C THR A 259 -1.63 11.66 16.77
N THR A 260 -2.34 12.38 15.92
CA THR A 260 -3.64 12.98 16.25
C THR A 260 -4.77 12.12 15.70
N LEU A 261 -5.70 11.73 16.56
CA LEU A 261 -6.95 11.07 16.20
C LEU A 261 -8.05 12.12 16.25
N ALA A 262 -8.58 12.52 15.10
CA ALA A 262 -9.62 13.52 14.96
C ALA A 262 -10.91 12.89 14.42
N THR A 263 -12.01 13.18 15.07
CA THR A 263 -13.37 12.73 14.70
C THR A 263 -14.03 13.65 13.68
#